data_b54e4a3f7d72413702925fd6104ffd0c
#
_entry.id   b54e4a3f7d72413702925fd6104ffd0c
#
_cell.length_a   1.000
_cell.length_b   1.000
_cell.length_c   1.000
_cell.angle_alpha   90.00
_cell.angle_beta   90.00
_cell.angle_gamma   90.00
#
_symmetry.space_group_name_H-M   'P 1'
#
loop_
_entity.id
_entity.type
_entity.pdbx_description
1 polymer ?
#
loop_
_entity_poly.entity_id
_entity_poly.type
_entity_poly.pdbx_seq_one_letter_code
_entity_poly.pdbx_strand_id
1 'polypeptide(L)'
;MLDYLEDQDDVLTRFFTRSTPSGEHSPRLATLTMLVVSAAVVLTMLLHLALVSHFAHQQARKEAQLRLQQLSWQMRDSLNRVIGNAAANVKLLSELPQIRSVHDVDATRNALESLQRSVPEYAWIGVTDADGRLMASTGRLLEGAQVDARPWFQGGRQGLHASDYHPAVLLGKLLPKSPDPWRFVDVSAPLKNAKGEFVGVVGMHMSWQWVRKRAAELLTPALREYGAEVLVVRDDGMVLLGPEQLIETRIDTPSLRLAAKGETGSMSETGPDGKVYFTGYSRTGADPASLRWSVLVRHSEDAALAGARVLERRMIWLSGLMAALLAGSAVLLARRLTRPMDALSNAIELAAHETDAGRPAPEIPVVAGFHEAQVLSQALRELVRSEEAHRQALETMNLQLESTVALRTAELQALLLRDVLTGLPNRRALMETLPDAMERSARSNKPCALLFLDMDGFKAINDTHGHEEGDELLRQFGSRIAEAVRRTDTAARLAGDEFVVILENLAHLGDAEDKAQSLLASLRQPYALKNGTVSVGASVGVALHLPGDAADLEAWLARADQAMYVAKRGGKNAVALAPQAQRTVAA
;
A
#
# COMPACT_ATOMS: atom_id res chain seq x y z
N MET A 1 13.79 -40.08 1.91
CA MET A 1 12.63 -39.49 1.19
C MET A 1 12.38 -40.18 -0.16
N LEU A 2 13.33 -40.92 -0.71
CA LEU A 2 13.15 -41.79 -1.89
C LEU A 2 12.62 -43.19 -1.52
N ASP A 3 12.95 -43.70 -0.31
CA ASP A 3 12.47 -44.99 0.16
C ASP A 3 11.00 -45.03 0.62
N TYR A 4 10.32 -43.88 0.69
CA TYR A 4 8.90 -43.78 1.05
C TYR A 4 7.95 -43.82 -0.17
N LEU A 5 8.51 -43.79 -1.39
CA LEU A 5 7.72 -43.81 -2.63
C LEU A 5 7.61 -45.21 -3.23
N GLU A 6 8.51 -46.15 -2.90
CA GLU A 6 8.43 -47.53 -3.38
C GLU A 6 7.30 -48.36 -2.75
N ASP A 7 6.86 -48.04 -1.53
CA ASP A 7 5.80 -48.79 -0.84
C ASP A 7 4.37 -48.37 -1.24
N GLN A 8 4.24 -47.23 -1.98
CA GLN A 8 2.93 -46.75 -2.49
C GLN A 8 2.52 -47.34 -3.83
N ASP A 9 3.46 -47.80 -4.61
CA ASP A 9 3.14 -48.44 -5.93
C ASP A 9 2.44 -49.78 -5.77
N ASP A 10 2.69 -50.50 -4.68
CA ASP A 10 2.05 -51.78 -4.39
C ASP A 10 0.60 -51.64 -3.90
N VAL A 11 0.21 -50.51 -3.34
CA VAL A 11 -1.16 -50.23 -2.87
C VAL A 11 -2.06 -49.83 -4.05
N LEU A 12 -1.53 -49.03 -4.96
CA LEU A 12 -2.29 -48.65 -6.19
C LEU A 12 -2.45 -49.81 -7.12
N THR A 13 -1.42 -50.67 -7.26
CA THR A 13 -1.48 -51.88 -8.12
C THR A 13 -2.45 -52.91 -7.57
N ARG A 14 -2.54 -53.10 -6.25
CA ARG A 14 -3.50 -54.03 -5.60
C ARG A 14 -4.96 -53.56 -5.66
N PHE A 15 -5.21 -52.28 -5.79
CA PHE A 15 -6.57 -51.75 -5.96
C PHE A 15 -7.12 -51.97 -7.38
N PHE A 16 -6.22 -52.12 -8.37
CA PHE A 16 -6.58 -52.33 -9.76
C PHE A 16 -6.60 -53.80 -10.20
N THR A 17 -6.00 -54.72 -9.39
CA THR A 17 -5.87 -56.13 -9.76
C THR A 17 -6.86 -57.11 -9.12
N ARG A 18 -7.78 -56.63 -8.26
CA ARG A 18 -8.80 -57.49 -7.66
C ARG A 18 -10.10 -57.48 -8.48
N SER A 19 -10.19 -58.39 -9.38
CA SER A 19 -11.36 -59.02 -10.03
C SER A 19 -11.33 -58.94 -11.53
N THR A 20 -10.72 -59.98 -12.17
CA THR A 20 -11.38 -60.64 -13.34
C THR A 20 -10.66 -61.94 -13.67
N PRO A 21 -11.36 -63.06 -13.91
CA PRO A 21 -10.81 -64.18 -14.63
C PRO A 21 -10.86 -63.86 -16.12
N SER A 22 -9.71 -64.03 -16.78
CA SER A 22 -9.47 -64.23 -18.20
C SER A 22 -10.46 -63.64 -19.23
N GLY A 23 -10.13 -62.49 -19.71
CA GLY A 23 -10.70 -61.85 -20.90
C GLY A 23 -10.03 -60.48 -21.06
N GLU A 24 -9.33 -60.25 -22.17
CA GLU A 24 -8.72 -58.95 -22.51
C GLU A 24 -9.79 -57.85 -22.51
N HIS A 25 -9.92 -57.18 -21.42
CA HIS A 25 -10.76 -55.97 -21.36
C HIS A 25 -9.85 -54.76 -21.42
N SER A 26 -9.74 -54.21 -22.62
CA SER A 26 -9.25 -52.84 -22.81
C SER A 26 -10.02 -51.91 -21.85
N PRO A 27 -9.34 -51.00 -21.11
CA PRO A 27 -10.03 -50.09 -20.23
C PRO A 27 -11.05 -49.28 -21.01
N ARG A 28 -12.30 -49.32 -20.58
CA ARG A 28 -13.41 -48.64 -21.26
C ARG A 28 -13.05 -47.15 -21.42
N LEU A 29 -13.26 -46.62 -22.63
CA LEU A 29 -12.93 -45.24 -23.00
C LEU A 29 -13.43 -44.22 -21.98
N ALA A 30 -14.60 -44.48 -21.36
CA ALA A 30 -15.17 -43.66 -20.30
C ALA A 30 -14.31 -43.63 -19.04
N THR A 31 -13.70 -44.76 -18.66
CA THR A 31 -12.81 -44.81 -17.47
C THR A 31 -11.50 -44.09 -17.73
N LEU A 32 -10.94 -44.25 -18.93
CA LEU A 32 -9.72 -43.59 -19.35
C LEU A 32 -9.91 -42.05 -19.43
N THR A 33 -11.00 -41.61 -20.04
CA THR A 33 -11.32 -40.17 -20.15
C THR A 33 -11.56 -39.53 -18.78
N MET A 34 -12.25 -40.24 -17.86
CA MET A 34 -12.42 -39.75 -16.49
C MET A 34 -11.10 -39.61 -15.74
N LEU A 35 -10.21 -40.61 -15.89
CA LEU A 35 -8.90 -40.59 -15.24
C LEU A 35 -8.03 -39.45 -15.77
N VAL A 36 -8.05 -39.25 -17.10
CA VAL A 36 -7.32 -38.14 -17.75
C VAL A 36 -7.88 -36.79 -17.33
N VAL A 37 -9.20 -36.61 -17.31
CA VAL A 37 -9.82 -35.34 -16.87
C VAL A 37 -9.55 -35.06 -15.40
N SER A 38 -9.68 -36.08 -14.52
CA SER A 38 -9.39 -35.93 -13.10
C SER A 38 -7.91 -35.59 -12.86
N ALA A 39 -7.00 -36.27 -13.58
CA ALA A 39 -5.57 -35.99 -13.51
C ALA A 39 -5.25 -34.57 -14.01
N ALA A 40 -5.87 -34.12 -15.10
CA ALA A 40 -5.70 -32.77 -15.64
C ALA A 40 -6.20 -31.70 -14.65
N VAL A 41 -7.35 -31.93 -14.01
CA VAL A 41 -7.89 -31.01 -12.97
C VAL A 41 -6.95 -30.93 -11.76
N VAL A 42 -6.48 -32.08 -11.26
CA VAL A 42 -5.54 -32.12 -10.14
C VAL A 42 -4.23 -31.43 -10.51
N LEU A 43 -3.69 -31.71 -11.69
CA LEU A 43 -2.44 -31.09 -12.17
C LEU A 43 -2.59 -29.57 -12.31
N THR A 44 -3.68 -29.11 -12.89
CA THR A 44 -3.96 -27.65 -13.04
C THR A 44 -4.07 -26.98 -11.67
N MET A 45 -4.71 -27.66 -10.72
CA MET A 45 -4.88 -27.16 -9.36
C MET A 45 -3.56 -27.10 -8.59
N LEU A 46 -2.72 -28.13 -8.74
CA LEU A 46 -1.37 -28.15 -8.16
C LEU A 46 -0.50 -27.04 -8.77
N LEU A 47 -0.55 -26.87 -10.08
CA LEU A 47 0.19 -25.81 -10.77
C LEU A 47 -0.28 -24.42 -10.32
N HIS A 48 -1.59 -24.22 -10.21
CA HIS A 48 -2.15 -22.96 -9.70
C HIS A 48 -1.72 -22.68 -8.25
N LEU A 49 -1.81 -23.70 -7.39
CA LEU A 49 -1.37 -23.58 -6.00
C LEU A 49 0.12 -23.25 -5.91
N ALA A 50 0.97 -23.93 -6.66
CA ALA A 50 2.40 -23.68 -6.70
C ALA A 50 2.71 -22.25 -7.19
N LEU A 51 2.01 -21.80 -8.23
CA LEU A 51 2.19 -20.46 -8.79
C LEU A 51 1.77 -19.38 -7.79
N VAL A 52 0.59 -19.51 -7.20
CA VAL A 52 0.09 -18.53 -6.21
C VAL A 52 0.97 -18.51 -4.96
N SER A 53 1.39 -19.68 -4.44
CA SER A 53 2.31 -19.78 -3.31
C SER A 53 3.64 -19.09 -3.64
N HIS A 54 4.22 -19.34 -4.81
CA HIS A 54 5.46 -18.71 -5.24
C HIS A 54 5.35 -17.18 -5.29
N PHE A 55 4.31 -16.65 -5.92
CA PHE A 55 4.10 -15.20 -6.00
C PHE A 55 3.81 -14.58 -4.63
N ALA A 56 2.99 -15.23 -3.79
CA ALA A 56 2.69 -14.75 -2.45
C ALA A 56 3.95 -14.65 -1.59
N HIS A 57 4.83 -15.66 -1.63
CA HIS A 57 6.10 -15.62 -0.93
C HIS A 57 7.05 -14.55 -1.47
N GLN A 58 7.17 -14.40 -2.78
CA GLN A 58 7.99 -13.34 -3.38
C GLN A 58 7.48 -11.95 -3.01
N GLN A 59 6.17 -11.75 -3.08
CA GLN A 59 5.55 -10.46 -2.72
C GLN A 59 5.78 -10.15 -1.23
N ALA A 60 5.52 -11.12 -0.35
CA ALA A 60 5.73 -10.95 1.09
C ALA A 60 7.19 -10.62 1.44
N ARG A 61 8.16 -11.29 0.79
CA ARG A 61 9.59 -10.98 0.94
C ARG A 61 9.90 -9.55 0.52
N LYS A 62 9.45 -9.14 -0.66
CA LYS A 62 9.69 -7.80 -1.19
C LYS A 62 9.09 -6.72 -0.30
N GLU A 63 7.85 -6.91 0.14
CA GLU A 63 7.17 -5.97 1.03
C GLU A 63 7.87 -5.87 2.39
N ALA A 64 8.26 -7.01 2.98
CA ALA A 64 9.02 -7.02 4.23
C ALA A 64 10.34 -6.26 4.09
N GLN A 65 11.11 -6.53 3.03
CA GLN A 65 12.37 -5.86 2.78
C GLN A 65 12.21 -4.35 2.59
N LEU A 66 11.27 -3.91 1.75
CA LEU A 66 11.00 -2.48 1.53
C LEU A 66 10.57 -1.77 2.81
N ARG A 67 9.70 -2.42 3.60
CA ARG A 67 9.24 -1.87 4.88
C ARG A 67 10.39 -1.72 5.88
N LEU A 68 11.25 -2.73 5.99
CA LEU A 68 12.41 -2.67 6.89
C LEU A 68 13.43 -1.61 6.45
N GLN A 69 13.66 -1.46 5.15
CA GLN A 69 14.46 -0.38 4.59
C GLN A 69 13.88 0.98 4.96
N GLN A 70 12.59 1.18 4.78
CA GLN A 70 11.92 2.43 5.15
C GLN A 70 12.04 2.72 6.64
N LEU A 71 11.85 1.71 7.50
CA LEU A 71 12.00 1.86 8.94
C LEU A 71 13.44 2.22 9.33
N SER A 72 14.45 1.62 8.68
CA SER A 72 15.84 1.98 8.94
C SER A 72 16.13 3.44 8.58
N TRP A 73 15.58 3.94 7.47
CA TRP A 73 15.66 5.35 7.08
C TRP A 73 14.99 6.28 8.10
N GLN A 74 13.77 5.94 8.51
CA GLN A 74 13.03 6.74 9.49
C GLN A 74 13.79 6.84 10.81
N MET A 75 14.36 5.73 11.28
CA MET A 75 15.18 5.72 12.50
C MET A 75 16.44 6.56 12.32
N ARG A 76 17.20 6.36 11.23
CA ARG A 76 18.38 7.15 10.88
C ARG A 76 18.06 8.65 10.89
N ASP A 77 17.00 9.06 10.17
CA ASP A 77 16.60 10.46 10.05
C ASP A 77 16.15 11.03 11.40
N SER A 78 15.50 10.20 12.23
CA SER A 78 15.14 10.59 13.60
C SER A 78 16.38 10.82 14.45
N LEU A 79 17.38 9.92 14.39
CA LEU A 79 18.63 10.07 15.10
C LEU A 79 19.39 11.33 14.64
N ASN A 80 19.50 11.54 13.33
CA ASN A 80 20.17 12.71 12.76
C ASN A 80 19.50 14.02 13.20
N ARG A 81 18.16 14.07 13.19
CA ARG A 81 17.44 15.28 13.66
C ARG A 81 17.69 15.58 15.13
N VAL A 82 17.66 14.57 16.00
CA VAL A 82 17.86 14.80 17.43
C VAL A 82 19.29 15.26 17.71
N ILE A 83 20.28 14.63 17.10
CA ILE A 83 21.70 15.03 17.27
C ILE A 83 21.93 16.40 16.63
N GLY A 84 21.38 16.67 15.45
CA GLY A 84 21.49 17.97 14.80
C GLY A 84 20.84 19.10 15.61
N ASN A 85 19.69 18.85 16.22
CA ASN A 85 19.05 19.82 17.12
C ASN A 85 19.91 20.06 18.36
N ALA A 86 20.50 19.02 18.94
CA ALA A 86 21.39 19.17 20.08
C ALA A 86 22.65 19.99 19.69
N ALA A 87 23.23 19.72 18.53
CA ALA A 87 24.35 20.48 18.00
C ALA A 87 23.99 21.97 17.78
N ALA A 88 22.81 22.24 17.22
CA ALA A 88 22.30 23.59 17.06
C ALA A 88 22.08 24.30 18.41
N ASN A 89 21.52 23.60 19.39
CA ASN A 89 21.29 24.14 20.73
C ASN A 89 22.62 24.43 21.45
N VAL A 90 23.59 23.54 21.39
CA VAL A 90 24.91 23.76 21.97
C VAL A 90 25.63 24.92 21.28
N LYS A 91 25.53 25.03 19.97
CA LYS A 91 26.04 26.17 19.21
C LYS A 91 25.37 27.46 19.62
N LEU A 92 24.03 27.48 19.72
CA LEU A 92 23.28 28.63 20.21
C LEU A 92 23.74 29.04 21.61
N LEU A 93 23.83 28.09 22.55
CA LEU A 93 24.35 28.36 23.91
C LEU A 93 25.75 28.96 23.87
N SER A 94 26.65 28.45 23.01
CA SER A 94 28.01 28.95 22.89
C SER A 94 28.09 30.40 22.38
N GLU A 95 27.04 30.89 21.76
CA GLU A 95 26.95 32.25 21.22
C GLU A 95 26.31 33.26 22.22
N LEU A 96 25.61 32.78 23.26
CA LEU A 96 24.96 33.64 24.23
C LEU A 96 25.98 34.44 25.08
N PRO A 97 25.86 35.76 25.18
CA PRO A 97 26.82 36.61 25.93
C PRO A 97 27.00 36.19 27.38
N GLN A 98 25.93 35.79 28.05
CA GLN A 98 25.95 35.37 29.46
C GLN A 98 26.72 34.05 29.67
N ILE A 99 26.79 33.19 28.66
CA ILE A 99 27.51 31.93 28.72
C ILE A 99 28.97 32.13 28.33
N ARG A 100 29.27 33.02 27.38
CA ARG A 100 30.63 33.35 26.95
C ARG A 100 31.45 34.02 28.04
N SER A 101 30.86 34.82 28.88
CA SER A 101 31.58 35.61 29.91
C SER A 101 31.59 34.93 31.28
N VAL A 102 30.65 34.06 31.57
CA VAL A 102 30.43 33.36 32.86
C VAL A 102 30.64 34.27 34.07
N HIS A 103 30.37 35.59 33.95
CA HIS A 103 30.50 36.53 35.05
C HIS A 103 29.42 36.33 36.10
N ASP A 104 28.21 35.95 35.65
CA ASP A 104 27.10 35.59 36.50
C ASP A 104 26.82 34.07 36.33
N VAL A 105 27.35 33.31 37.29
CA VAL A 105 27.21 31.85 37.32
C VAL A 105 25.75 31.42 37.45
N ASP A 106 24.96 32.18 38.23
CA ASP A 106 23.56 31.84 38.45
C ASP A 106 22.70 32.15 37.21
N ALA A 107 22.94 33.28 36.53
CA ALA A 107 22.29 33.58 35.25
C ALA A 107 22.65 32.54 34.17
N THR A 108 23.92 32.15 34.10
CA THR A 108 24.37 31.06 33.20
C THR A 108 23.64 29.77 33.52
N ARG A 109 23.61 29.34 34.78
CA ARG A 109 22.92 28.13 35.22
C ARG A 109 21.42 28.16 34.87
N ASN A 110 20.75 29.28 35.15
CA ASN A 110 19.34 29.43 34.83
C ASN A 110 19.05 29.26 33.33
N ALA A 111 19.94 29.75 32.45
CA ALA A 111 19.83 29.55 31.01
C ALA A 111 19.98 28.06 30.63
N LEU A 112 20.99 27.36 31.20
CA LEU A 112 21.20 25.93 30.98
C LEU A 112 20.02 25.10 31.47
N GLU A 113 19.50 25.40 32.67
CA GLU A 113 18.35 24.70 33.25
C GLU A 113 17.05 24.97 32.48
N SER A 114 16.89 26.19 31.96
CA SER A 114 15.75 26.52 31.10
C SER A 114 15.72 25.66 29.82
N LEU A 115 16.88 25.52 29.19
CA LEU A 115 17.00 24.62 28.02
C LEU A 115 16.77 23.15 28.42
N GLN A 116 17.35 22.69 29.52
CA GLN A 116 17.17 21.33 30.01
C GLN A 116 15.69 21.00 30.30
N ARG A 117 14.95 21.94 30.92
CA ARG A 117 13.50 21.76 31.15
C ARG A 117 12.71 21.69 29.87
N SER A 118 13.14 22.40 28.83
CA SER A 118 12.48 22.42 27.53
C SER A 118 12.74 21.15 26.71
N VAL A 119 13.85 20.45 26.96
CA VAL A 119 14.29 19.26 26.21
C VAL A 119 14.66 18.15 27.20
N PRO A 120 13.71 17.30 27.56
CA PRO A 120 13.91 16.25 28.59
C PRO A 120 15.02 15.23 28.25
N GLU A 121 15.43 15.16 27.01
CA GLU A 121 16.52 14.31 26.56
C GLU A 121 17.89 14.76 27.07
N TYR A 122 18.03 16.04 27.47
CA TYR A 122 19.28 16.56 28.01
C TYR A 122 19.40 16.24 29.50
N ALA A 123 20.20 15.23 29.79
CA ALA A 123 20.42 14.78 31.16
C ALA A 123 21.23 15.80 31.98
N TRP A 124 22.15 16.49 31.33
CA TRP A 124 23.02 17.47 31.95
C TRP A 124 23.63 18.44 30.93
N ILE A 125 23.80 19.69 31.32
CA ILE A 125 24.48 20.71 30.52
C ILE A 125 25.44 21.46 31.47
N GLY A 126 26.67 21.67 31.00
CA GLY A 126 27.68 22.39 31.79
C GLY A 126 28.58 23.26 30.94
N VAL A 127 29.15 24.25 31.57
CA VAL A 127 30.05 25.22 31.00
C VAL A 127 31.36 25.23 31.79
N THR A 128 32.49 25.15 31.08
CA THR A 128 33.82 25.21 31.70
C THR A 128 34.54 26.52 31.40
N ASP A 129 35.60 26.78 32.14
CA ASP A 129 36.62 27.73 31.75
C ASP A 129 37.60 27.11 30.71
N ALA A 130 38.62 27.92 30.36
CA ALA A 130 39.65 27.53 29.40
C ALA A 130 40.50 26.32 29.83
N ASP A 131 40.65 26.13 31.13
CA ASP A 131 41.46 25.08 31.74
C ASP A 131 40.65 23.80 32.00
N GLY A 132 39.37 23.84 31.71
CA GLY A 132 38.46 22.69 31.88
C GLY A 132 37.90 22.55 33.27
N ARG A 133 37.88 23.61 34.07
CA ARG A 133 37.16 23.66 35.34
C ARG A 133 35.70 23.98 35.08
N LEU A 134 34.79 23.17 35.61
CA LEU A 134 33.37 23.35 35.45
C LEU A 134 32.87 24.56 36.26
N MET A 135 32.39 25.61 35.59
CA MET A 135 31.99 26.88 36.18
C MET A 135 30.50 26.90 36.53
N ALA A 136 29.65 26.40 35.66
CA ALA A 136 28.21 26.32 35.84
C ALA A 136 27.64 25.05 35.22
N SER A 137 26.67 24.46 35.86
CA SER A 137 26.00 23.27 35.32
C SER A 137 24.56 23.14 35.81
N THR A 138 23.77 22.35 35.08
CA THR A 138 22.40 22.04 35.50
C THR A 138 22.38 21.24 36.79
N GLY A 139 21.53 21.66 37.73
CA GLY A 139 21.45 21.05 39.05
C GLY A 139 22.71 21.21 39.92
N ARG A 140 23.64 22.07 39.55
CA ARG A 140 24.94 22.29 40.21
C ARG A 140 25.82 21.02 40.25
N LEU A 141 25.55 20.06 39.39
CA LEU A 141 26.26 18.77 39.39
C LEU A 141 27.69 18.96 38.86
N LEU A 142 28.66 18.51 39.63
CA LEU A 142 30.09 18.53 39.30
C LEU A 142 30.70 19.96 39.18
N GLU A 143 30.03 21.04 39.64
CA GLU A 143 30.62 22.37 39.61
C GLU A 143 31.93 22.39 40.40
N GLY A 144 32.95 23.07 39.85
CA GLY A 144 34.31 23.11 40.38
C GLY A 144 35.18 21.88 40.02
N ALA A 145 34.59 20.84 39.45
CA ALA A 145 35.35 19.67 39.03
C ALA A 145 36.21 19.94 37.77
N GLN A 146 37.31 19.26 37.68
CA GLN A 146 38.20 19.31 36.53
C GLN A 146 37.77 18.27 35.48
N VAL A 147 37.50 18.71 34.24
CA VAL A 147 36.97 17.89 33.15
C VAL A 147 37.82 17.98 31.87
N ASP A 148 39.00 18.57 31.96
CA ASP A 148 39.92 18.77 30.83
C ASP A 148 40.28 17.47 30.12
N ALA A 149 40.38 16.34 30.83
CA ALA A 149 40.66 15.02 30.25
C ALA A 149 39.45 14.34 29.61
N ARG A 150 38.27 14.96 29.69
CA ARG A 150 37.06 14.34 29.14
C ARG A 150 36.95 14.51 27.63
N PRO A 151 36.54 13.43 26.89
CA PRO A 151 36.47 13.46 25.44
C PRO A 151 35.64 14.62 24.89
N TRP A 152 34.49 14.92 25.53
CA TRP A 152 33.64 16.02 25.13
C TRP A 152 34.29 17.40 25.28
N PHE A 153 35.13 17.61 26.33
CA PHE A 153 35.88 18.84 26.49
C PHE A 153 36.96 18.96 25.43
N GLN A 154 37.75 17.90 25.23
CA GLN A 154 38.83 17.86 24.25
C GLN A 154 38.33 18.08 22.81
N GLY A 155 37.22 17.41 22.45
CA GLY A 155 36.57 17.61 21.16
C GLY A 155 35.93 19.00 21.03
N GLY A 156 35.19 19.44 22.07
CA GLY A 156 34.56 20.74 22.11
C GLY A 156 35.52 21.92 22.03
N ARG A 157 36.74 21.78 22.54
CA ARG A 157 37.80 22.75 22.40
C ARG A 157 38.21 23.00 20.95
N GLN A 158 38.20 21.95 20.11
CA GLN A 158 38.57 22.02 18.70
C GLN A 158 37.44 22.59 17.82
N GLY A 159 36.18 22.40 18.21
CA GLY A 159 35.04 22.84 17.44
C GLY A 159 33.73 22.25 17.97
N LEU A 160 32.68 22.38 17.19
CA LEU A 160 31.43 21.66 17.44
C LEU A 160 31.71 20.16 17.30
N HIS A 161 31.51 19.41 18.38
CA HIS A 161 31.89 18.02 18.47
C HIS A 161 30.78 17.19 19.10
N ALA A 162 30.53 16.01 18.53
CA ALA A 162 29.71 14.98 19.16
C ALA A 162 30.60 13.82 19.60
N SER A 163 30.53 13.47 20.89
CA SER A 163 31.18 12.27 21.43
C SER A 163 30.23 11.09 21.40
N ASP A 164 30.77 9.95 21.05
CA ASP A 164 29.99 8.73 20.87
C ASP A 164 29.46 8.18 22.20
N TYR A 165 28.55 7.23 22.11
CA TYR A 165 27.95 6.49 23.23
C TYR A 165 28.99 6.02 24.25
N HIS A 166 28.76 6.36 25.51
CA HIS A 166 29.61 5.97 26.62
C HIS A 166 28.83 5.85 27.94
N PRO A 167 29.32 5.03 28.89
CA PRO A 167 28.73 4.92 30.22
C PRO A 167 28.92 6.18 31.06
N ALA A 168 27.91 6.50 31.87
CA ALA A 168 27.94 7.63 32.80
C ALA A 168 28.75 7.31 34.08
N VAL A 169 30.06 7.46 34.03
CA VAL A 169 30.96 7.04 35.12
C VAL A 169 30.77 7.87 36.39
N LEU A 170 30.77 9.18 36.30
CA LEU A 170 30.62 10.10 37.45
C LEU A 170 29.17 10.60 37.60
N LEU A 171 28.64 11.12 36.52
CA LEU A 171 27.33 11.78 36.53
C LEU A 171 26.20 10.79 36.86
N GLY A 172 26.36 9.51 36.42
CA GLY A 172 25.36 8.47 36.73
C GLY A 172 25.16 8.18 38.21
N LYS A 173 26.14 8.55 39.07
CA LYS A 173 26.00 8.44 40.53
C LYS A 173 25.25 9.61 41.17
N LEU A 174 25.19 10.74 40.47
CA LEU A 174 24.60 12.00 40.92
C LEU A 174 23.20 12.23 40.37
N LEU A 175 22.89 11.60 39.23
CA LEU A 175 21.58 11.68 38.63
C LEU A 175 20.57 10.77 39.38
N PRO A 176 19.26 11.01 39.23
CA PRO A 176 18.23 10.18 39.81
C PRO A 176 18.40 8.71 39.39
N LYS A 177 18.08 7.77 40.30
CA LYS A 177 18.13 6.35 39.99
C LYS A 177 17.23 6.03 38.79
N SER A 178 17.79 5.39 37.81
CA SER A 178 17.09 4.91 36.61
C SER A 178 17.06 3.39 36.61
N PRO A 179 15.99 2.74 36.11
CA PRO A 179 15.97 1.30 35.90
C PRO A 179 17.12 0.81 35.01
N ASP A 180 17.48 1.63 34.01
CA ASP A 180 18.62 1.41 33.12
C ASP A 180 19.83 2.21 33.58
N PRO A 181 21.04 1.64 33.48
CA PRO A 181 22.28 2.38 33.70
C PRO A 181 22.35 3.61 32.78
N TRP A 182 22.75 4.76 33.35
CA TRP A 182 22.93 5.97 32.56
C TRP A 182 24.00 5.79 31.50
N ARG A 183 23.64 6.13 30.26
CA ARG A 183 24.50 6.15 29.07
C ARG A 183 24.28 7.48 28.39
N PHE A 184 25.32 8.06 27.86
CA PHE A 184 25.26 9.37 27.22
C PHE A 184 25.82 9.36 25.80
N VAL A 185 25.34 10.33 25.09
CA VAL A 185 25.95 10.89 23.88
C VAL A 185 26.16 12.36 24.19
N ASP A 186 27.33 12.86 23.92
CA ASP A 186 27.68 14.22 24.27
C ASP A 186 27.75 15.10 23.03
N VAL A 187 27.34 16.34 23.19
CA VAL A 187 27.55 17.39 22.20
C VAL A 187 28.20 18.57 22.88
N SER A 188 29.25 19.11 22.28
CA SER A 188 30.02 20.20 22.87
C SER A 188 30.48 21.21 21.82
N ALA A 189 30.70 22.43 22.24
CA ALA A 189 31.22 23.51 21.40
C ALA A 189 32.13 24.44 22.19
N PRO A 190 33.10 25.08 21.51
CA PRO A 190 33.99 26.02 22.17
C PRO A 190 33.28 27.33 22.48
N LEU A 191 33.59 27.86 23.62
CA LEU A 191 33.22 29.21 23.99
C LEU A 191 34.35 30.17 23.59
N LYS A 192 33.97 31.26 22.91
CA LYS A 192 34.90 32.28 22.47
C LYS A 192 34.42 33.64 22.97
N ASN A 193 35.33 34.43 23.51
CA ASN A 193 35.03 35.79 23.91
C ASN A 193 34.76 36.70 22.67
N ALA A 194 34.49 37.98 22.92
CA ALA A 194 34.21 38.97 21.87
C ALA A 194 35.43 39.18 20.90
N LYS A 195 36.64 38.81 21.33
CA LYS A 195 37.84 38.84 20.49
C LYS A 195 38.11 37.54 19.70
N GLY A 196 37.26 36.54 19.90
CA GLY A 196 37.41 35.22 19.24
C GLY A 196 38.36 34.28 19.99
N GLU A 197 38.88 34.65 21.15
CA GLU A 197 39.78 33.83 21.96
C GLU A 197 38.99 32.74 22.69
N PHE A 198 39.58 31.56 22.82
CA PHE A 198 38.98 30.43 23.54
C PHE A 198 38.92 30.72 25.04
N VAL A 199 37.73 30.57 25.62
CA VAL A 199 37.49 30.84 27.06
C VAL A 199 36.87 29.63 27.79
N GLY A 200 36.52 28.57 27.08
CA GLY A 200 35.94 27.37 27.69
C GLY A 200 35.21 26.51 26.69
N VAL A 201 34.48 25.54 27.20
CA VAL A 201 33.58 24.66 26.45
C VAL A 201 32.23 24.60 27.10
N VAL A 202 31.17 24.64 26.26
CA VAL A 202 29.83 24.20 26.67
C VAL A 202 29.66 22.77 26.26
N GLY A 203 29.29 21.89 27.18
CA GLY A 203 29.03 20.48 26.95
C GLY A 203 27.63 20.09 27.40
N MET A 204 27.04 19.19 26.68
CA MET A 204 25.71 18.65 26.92
C MET A 204 25.76 17.13 26.86
N HIS A 205 25.25 16.48 27.88
CA HIS A 205 25.06 15.02 27.91
C HIS A 205 23.61 14.69 27.64
N MET A 206 23.38 13.97 26.55
CA MET A 206 22.07 13.47 26.16
C MET A 206 21.89 12.05 26.70
N SER A 207 20.79 11.82 27.42
CA SER A 207 20.44 10.49 27.92
C SER A 207 20.18 9.52 26.75
N TRP A 208 20.77 8.33 26.79
CA TRP A 208 20.52 7.28 25.78
C TRP A 208 19.05 6.82 25.70
N GLN A 209 18.25 7.15 26.70
CA GLN A 209 16.83 6.77 26.74
C GLN A 209 16.03 7.30 25.54
N TRP A 210 16.42 8.44 24.96
CA TRP A 210 15.73 8.97 23.79
C TRP A 210 15.86 8.04 22.57
N VAL A 211 17.00 7.37 22.38
CA VAL A 211 17.19 6.41 21.27
C VAL A 211 16.25 5.22 21.45
N ARG A 212 16.15 4.70 22.68
CA ARG A 212 15.21 3.62 23.00
C ARG A 212 13.76 4.04 22.76
N LYS A 213 13.41 5.25 23.17
CA LYS A 213 12.08 5.83 22.94
C LYS A 213 11.78 5.93 21.45
N ARG A 214 12.72 6.44 20.65
CA ARG A 214 12.56 6.54 19.20
C ARG A 214 12.42 5.16 18.54
N ALA A 215 13.21 4.20 18.94
CA ALA A 215 13.07 2.84 18.46
C ALA A 215 11.72 2.22 18.85
N ALA A 216 11.25 2.48 20.07
CA ALA A 216 9.95 1.99 20.53
C ALA A 216 8.76 2.68 19.83
N GLU A 217 8.89 3.96 19.46
CA GLU A 217 7.90 4.70 18.68
C GLU A 217 7.88 4.23 17.21
N LEU A 218 9.04 3.88 16.65
CA LEU A 218 9.18 3.39 15.29
C LEU A 218 8.50 2.04 15.08
N LEU A 219 8.68 1.14 16.04
CA LEU A 219 8.07 -0.19 16.00
C LEU A 219 6.63 -0.13 16.50
N THR A 220 5.68 -0.26 15.59
CA THR A 220 4.27 -0.43 15.96
C THR A 220 4.08 -1.66 16.86
N PRO A 221 3.02 -1.71 17.69
CA PRO A 221 2.73 -2.88 18.52
C PRO A 221 2.75 -4.19 17.72
N ALA A 222 2.15 -4.20 16.53
CA ALA A 222 2.14 -5.35 15.65
C ALA A 222 3.56 -5.78 15.21
N LEU A 223 4.42 -4.83 14.82
CA LEU A 223 5.80 -5.16 14.44
C LEU A 223 6.63 -5.72 15.60
N ARG A 224 6.38 -5.24 16.82
CA ARG A 224 7.02 -5.78 18.04
C ARG A 224 6.53 -7.19 18.36
N GLU A 225 5.24 -7.42 18.29
CA GLU A 225 4.63 -8.73 18.52
C GLU A 225 5.17 -9.77 17.52
N TYR A 226 5.38 -9.35 16.26
CA TYR A 226 6.01 -10.21 15.24
C TYR A 226 7.54 -10.30 15.34
N GLY A 227 8.16 -9.70 16.36
CA GLY A 227 9.60 -9.84 16.62
C GLY A 227 10.50 -9.01 15.72
N ALA A 228 10.02 -7.87 15.20
CA ALA A 228 10.89 -6.91 14.54
C ALA A 228 11.78 -6.19 15.55
N GLU A 229 13.05 -6.02 15.21
CA GLU A 229 14.09 -5.47 16.09
C GLU A 229 14.77 -4.27 15.41
N VAL A 230 15.11 -3.27 16.21
CA VAL A 230 15.95 -2.14 15.79
C VAL A 230 17.30 -2.27 16.46
N LEU A 231 18.35 -2.26 15.68
CA LEU A 231 19.72 -2.20 16.17
C LEU A 231 20.36 -0.88 15.76
N VAL A 232 21.05 -0.26 16.69
CA VAL A 232 21.97 0.85 16.42
C VAL A 232 23.35 0.34 16.73
N VAL A 233 24.23 0.40 15.74
CA VAL A 233 25.57 -0.21 15.79
C VAL A 233 26.61 0.84 15.48
N ARG A 234 27.64 0.89 16.30
CA ARG A 234 28.79 1.76 16.13
C ARG A 234 29.72 1.25 15.02
N ASP A 235 30.62 2.10 14.52
CA ASP A 235 31.56 1.78 13.44
C ASP A 235 32.47 0.55 13.72
N ASP A 236 32.74 0.27 14.98
CA ASP A 236 33.54 -0.91 15.39
C ASP A 236 32.71 -2.19 15.54
N GLY A 237 31.44 -2.16 15.14
CA GLY A 237 30.53 -3.28 15.22
C GLY A 237 29.82 -3.44 16.56
N MET A 238 30.06 -2.57 17.54
CA MET A 238 29.41 -2.65 18.86
C MET A 238 27.94 -2.27 18.77
N VAL A 239 27.09 -3.12 19.28
CA VAL A 239 25.64 -2.89 19.37
C VAL A 239 25.34 -1.96 20.54
N LEU A 240 24.83 -0.78 20.24
CA LEU A 240 24.45 0.24 21.22
C LEU A 240 22.97 0.14 21.63
N LEU A 241 22.13 -0.31 20.71
CA LEU A 241 20.71 -0.60 20.91
C LEU A 241 20.36 -1.89 20.19
N GLY A 242 19.56 -2.72 20.81
CA GLY A 242 19.10 -3.99 20.24
C GLY A 242 18.50 -4.90 21.32
N PRO A 243 18.29 -6.18 21.02
CA PRO A 243 18.00 -7.21 22.01
C PRO A 243 19.04 -7.25 23.13
N GLU A 244 18.62 -7.52 24.36
CA GLU A 244 19.51 -7.51 25.55
C GLU A 244 20.79 -8.34 25.36
N GLN A 245 20.67 -9.49 24.72
CA GLN A 245 21.80 -10.39 24.50
C GLN A 245 22.87 -9.83 23.55
N LEU A 246 22.49 -8.83 22.73
CA LEU A 246 23.41 -8.22 21.75
C LEU A 246 23.98 -6.89 22.23
N ILE A 247 23.37 -6.24 23.23
CA ILE A 247 23.84 -4.94 23.72
C ILE A 247 25.28 -5.07 24.23
N GLU A 248 26.13 -4.12 23.83
CA GLU A 248 27.57 -4.08 24.14
C GLU A 248 28.37 -5.28 23.60
N THR A 249 27.77 -6.10 22.71
CA THR A 249 28.50 -7.11 21.94
C THR A 249 28.89 -6.57 20.56
N ARG A 250 29.86 -7.20 19.92
CA ARG A 250 30.25 -6.87 18.55
C ARG A 250 29.60 -7.82 17.57
N ILE A 251 29.02 -7.27 16.54
CA ILE A 251 28.47 -8.03 15.42
C ILE A 251 29.19 -7.64 14.13
N ASP A 252 29.27 -8.59 13.20
CA ASP A 252 29.74 -8.36 11.84
C ASP A 252 28.79 -9.07 10.89
N THR A 253 27.92 -8.29 10.25
CA THR A 253 26.93 -8.78 9.30
C THR A 253 27.12 -8.10 7.93
N PRO A 254 26.67 -8.75 6.84
CA PRO A 254 26.72 -8.14 5.51
C PRO A 254 26.03 -6.77 5.43
N SER A 255 24.86 -6.65 6.05
CA SER A 255 24.10 -5.39 6.11
C SER A 255 24.86 -4.27 6.83
N LEU A 256 25.55 -4.62 7.93
CA LEU A 256 26.38 -3.68 8.68
C LEU A 256 27.55 -3.17 7.82
N ARG A 257 28.21 -4.07 7.11
CA ARG A 257 29.32 -3.68 6.21
C ARG A 257 28.88 -2.75 5.08
N LEU A 258 27.68 -2.97 4.51
CA LEU A 258 27.11 -2.08 3.48
C LEU A 258 26.71 -0.73 4.09
N ALA A 259 26.04 -0.74 5.24
CA ALA A 259 25.72 0.49 5.96
C ALA A 259 26.98 1.30 6.28
N ALA A 260 28.06 0.65 6.75
CA ALA A 260 29.32 1.30 7.07
C ALA A 260 29.95 2.00 5.86
N LYS A 261 29.71 1.53 4.63
CA LYS A 261 30.10 2.20 3.38
C LYS A 261 29.18 3.38 3.01
N GLY A 262 28.12 3.64 3.78
CA GLY A 262 27.12 4.66 3.48
C GLY A 262 26.01 4.20 2.56
N GLU A 263 25.97 2.91 2.22
CA GLU A 263 24.89 2.34 1.43
C GLU A 263 23.62 2.19 2.26
N THR A 264 22.49 2.26 1.60
CA THR A 264 21.16 2.05 2.21
C THR A 264 20.36 1.09 1.39
N GLY A 265 19.70 0.15 2.06
CA GLY A 265 18.94 -0.87 1.35
C GLY A 265 18.31 -1.87 2.29
N SER A 266 17.96 -3.01 1.73
CA SER A 266 17.51 -4.18 2.47
C SER A 266 18.09 -5.45 1.86
N MET A 267 18.32 -6.45 2.71
CA MET A 267 18.81 -7.76 2.27
C MET A 267 18.35 -8.87 3.19
N SER A 268 18.53 -10.11 2.75
CA SER A 268 18.42 -11.29 3.59
C SER A 268 19.81 -11.68 4.07
N GLU A 269 19.96 -11.91 5.36
CA GLU A 269 21.25 -12.28 5.96
C GLU A 269 21.05 -13.22 7.16
N THR A 270 22.10 -13.93 7.53
CA THR A 270 22.10 -14.77 8.73
C THR A 270 22.60 -13.96 9.92
N GLY A 271 21.81 -13.92 10.98
CA GLY A 271 22.16 -13.25 12.22
C GLY A 271 23.19 -14.04 13.06
N PRO A 272 23.73 -13.41 14.12
CA PRO A 272 24.66 -14.07 15.04
C PRO A 272 24.10 -15.32 15.73
N ASP A 273 22.78 -15.42 15.83
CA ASP A 273 22.02 -16.54 16.39
C ASP A 273 21.75 -17.68 15.39
N GLY A 274 22.28 -17.56 14.17
CA GLY A 274 22.08 -18.54 13.09
C GLY A 274 20.75 -18.45 12.37
N LYS A 275 19.84 -17.56 12.76
CA LYS A 275 18.55 -17.36 12.07
C LYS A 275 18.72 -16.45 10.85
N VAL A 276 17.87 -16.68 9.86
CA VAL A 276 17.80 -15.79 8.68
C VAL A 276 16.87 -14.62 8.99
N TYR A 277 17.37 -13.43 8.67
CA TYR A 277 16.65 -12.17 8.85
C TYR A 277 16.53 -11.42 7.53
N PHE A 278 15.42 -10.76 7.34
CA PHE A 278 15.36 -9.60 6.44
C PHE A 278 15.83 -8.38 7.23
N THR A 279 16.82 -7.69 6.70
CA THR A 279 17.43 -6.55 7.38
C THR A 279 17.41 -5.34 6.46
N GLY A 280 16.71 -4.27 6.88
CA GLY A 280 16.85 -2.93 6.31
C GLY A 280 18.01 -2.22 6.98
N TYR A 281 18.86 -1.57 6.21
CA TYR A 281 20.07 -0.94 6.73
C TYR A 281 20.25 0.48 6.19
N SER A 282 20.81 1.34 7.03
CA SER A 282 21.19 2.71 6.69
C SER A 282 22.25 3.21 7.66
N ARG A 283 22.86 4.35 7.37
CA ARG A 283 23.86 4.97 8.23
C ARG A 283 23.47 6.42 8.53
N THR A 284 23.71 6.88 9.75
CA THR A 284 23.61 8.29 10.10
C THR A 284 24.61 9.14 9.33
N GLY A 285 24.29 10.39 9.06
CA GLY A 285 24.96 11.22 8.07
C GLY A 285 26.42 11.59 8.39
N ALA A 286 27.07 12.25 7.41
CA ALA A 286 28.49 12.55 7.37
C ALA A 286 28.85 13.96 7.88
N ASP A 287 27.96 14.65 8.60
CA ASP A 287 28.26 15.95 9.20
C ASP A 287 29.35 15.79 10.26
N PRO A 288 30.31 16.71 10.41
CA PRO A 288 31.36 16.65 11.43
C PRO A 288 30.85 16.48 12.87
N ALA A 289 29.62 16.93 13.13
CA ALA A 289 28.93 16.73 14.41
C ALA A 289 28.06 15.46 14.44
N SER A 290 28.07 14.64 13.38
CA SER A 290 27.24 13.42 13.32
C SER A 290 28.03 12.21 13.81
N LEU A 291 27.32 11.39 14.57
CA LEU A 291 27.81 10.09 15.00
C LEU A 291 27.62 9.09 13.86
N ARG A 292 28.67 8.32 13.57
CA ARG A 292 28.67 7.35 12.46
C ARG A 292 28.07 6.02 12.91
N TRP A 293 26.77 6.01 13.13
CA TRP A 293 26.05 4.82 13.52
C TRP A 293 25.38 4.15 12.33
N SER A 294 25.46 2.86 12.27
CA SER A 294 24.64 2.04 11.38
C SER A 294 23.34 1.69 12.06
N VAL A 295 22.24 1.89 11.35
CA VAL A 295 20.89 1.54 11.80
C VAL A 295 20.46 0.32 11.02
N LEU A 296 20.19 -0.76 11.72
CA LEU A 296 19.65 -1.99 11.16
C LEU A 296 18.26 -2.21 11.74
N VAL A 297 17.28 -2.45 10.90
CA VAL A 297 15.96 -2.90 11.32
C VAL A 297 15.74 -4.27 10.72
N ARG A 298 15.62 -5.27 11.58
CA ARG A 298 15.56 -6.66 11.14
C ARG A 298 14.31 -7.38 11.63
N HIS A 299 13.91 -8.36 10.88
CA HIS A 299 12.80 -9.24 11.19
C HIS A 299 13.15 -10.65 10.74
N SER A 300 12.94 -11.66 11.58
CA SER A 300 13.24 -13.03 11.16
C SER A 300 12.39 -13.42 9.95
N GLU A 301 13.01 -14.09 8.99
CA GLU A 301 12.32 -14.54 7.76
C GLU A 301 11.10 -15.40 8.11
N ASP A 302 11.23 -16.24 9.12
CA ASP A 302 10.14 -17.10 9.59
C ASP A 302 8.93 -16.31 10.07
N ALA A 303 9.13 -15.27 10.86
CA ALA A 303 8.05 -14.45 11.37
C ALA A 303 7.49 -13.52 10.27
N ALA A 304 8.36 -12.95 9.42
CA ALA A 304 7.95 -12.12 8.31
C ALA A 304 7.07 -12.87 7.29
N LEU A 305 7.35 -14.16 7.07
CA LEU A 305 6.60 -15.01 6.15
C LEU A 305 5.48 -15.81 6.84
N ALA A 306 5.28 -15.66 8.15
CA ALA A 306 4.26 -16.40 8.89
C ALA A 306 2.85 -16.20 8.30
N GLY A 307 2.51 -14.97 7.94
CA GLY A 307 1.23 -14.66 7.29
C GLY A 307 1.05 -15.35 5.94
N ALA A 308 2.11 -15.36 5.12
CA ALA A 308 2.09 -16.05 3.83
C ALA A 308 1.94 -17.58 4.01
N ARG A 309 2.61 -18.18 4.99
CA ARG A 309 2.47 -19.61 5.33
C ARG A 309 1.08 -19.98 5.84
N VAL A 310 0.45 -19.09 6.61
CA VAL A 310 -0.94 -19.31 7.07
C VAL A 310 -1.89 -19.28 5.87
N LEU A 311 -1.71 -18.32 4.96
CA LEU A 311 -2.49 -18.24 3.73
C LEU A 311 -2.27 -19.47 2.86
N GLU A 312 -1.02 -19.87 2.65
CA GLU A 312 -0.65 -21.08 1.90
C GLU A 312 -1.31 -22.33 2.49
N ARG A 313 -1.24 -22.52 3.81
CA ARG A 313 -1.90 -23.65 4.47
C ARG A 313 -3.42 -23.64 4.27
N ARG A 314 -4.06 -22.48 4.36
CA ARG A 314 -5.50 -22.34 4.07
C ARG A 314 -5.82 -22.66 2.62
N MET A 315 -4.99 -22.22 1.71
CA MET A 315 -5.16 -22.52 0.27
C MET A 315 -4.95 -24.00 -0.02
N ILE A 316 -3.98 -24.66 0.62
CA ILE A 316 -3.78 -26.12 0.50
C ILE A 316 -5.04 -26.87 0.98
N TRP A 317 -5.59 -26.51 2.14
CA TRP A 317 -6.81 -27.14 2.65
C TRP A 317 -8.03 -26.89 1.75
N LEU A 318 -8.22 -25.64 1.28
CA LEU A 318 -9.31 -25.30 0.36
C LEU A 318 -9.15 -26.04 -0.98
N SER A 319 -7.93 -26.12 -1.49
CA SER A 319 -7.62 -26.85 -2.72
C SER A 319 -7.84 -28.34 -2.53
N GLY A 320 -7.41 -28.91 -1.42
CA GLY A 320 -7.66 -30.31 -1.09
C GLY A 320 -9.15 -30.64 -0.96
N LEU A 321 -9.92 -29.78 -0.31
CA LEU A 321 -11.38 -29.92 -0.21
C LEU A 321 -12.05 -29.85 -1.58
N MET A 322 -11.65 -28.90 -2.40
CA MET A 322 -12.16 -28.76 -3.77
C MET A 322 -11.81 -29.98 -4.62
N ALA A 323 -10.57 -30.46 -4.54
CA ALA A 323 -10.14 -31.69 -5.23
C ALA A 323 -10.95 -32.91 -4.78
N ALA A 324 -11.18 -33.06 -3.47
CA ALA A 324 -11.99 -34.13 -2.90
C ALA A 324 -13.46 -34.06 -3.37
N LEU A 325 -14.03 -32.87 -3.41
CA LEU A 325 -15.40 -32.66 -3.92
C LEU A 325 -15.50 -32.97 -5.42
N LEU A 326 -14.51 -32.56 -6.21
CA LEU A 326 -14.47 -32.86 -7.64
C LEU A 326 -14.26 -34.36 -7.88
N ALA A 327 -13.35 -35.00 -7.16
CA ALA A 327 -13.13 -36.44 -7.25
C ALA A 327 -14.37 -37.23 -6.78
N GLY A 328 -14.99 -36.83 -5.67
CA GLY A 328 -16.24 -37.42 -5.19
C GLY A 328 -17.38 -37.28 -6.21
N SER A 329 -17.55 -36.09 -6.79
CA SER A 329 -18.56 -35.86 -7.82
C SER A 329 -18.27 -36.66 -9.11
N ALA A 330 -17.00 -36.78 -9.51
CA ALA A 330 -16.60 -37.60 -10.65
C ALA A 330 -16.89 -39.10 -10.43
N VAL A 331 -16.58 -39.63 -9.23
CA VAL A 331 -16.88 -41.02 -8.86
C VAL A 331 -18.39 -41.26 -8.82
N LEU A 332 -19.16 -40.33 -8.24
CA LEU A 332 -20.62 -40.44 -8.21
C LEU A 332 -21.22 -40.38 -9.62
N LEU A 333 -20.72 -39.48 -10.45
CA LEU A 333 -21.13 -39.35 -11.85
C LEU A 333 -20.75 -40.61 -12.64
N ALA A 334 -19.53 -41.11 -12.44
CA ALA A 334 -19.07 -42.37 -13.06
C ALA A 334 -19.98 -43.54 -12.67
N ARG A 335 -20.23 -43.75 -11.41
CA ARG A 335 -21.11 -44.81 -10.92
C ARG A 335 -22.53 -44.67 -11.45
N ARG A 336 -23.00 -43.43 -11.60
CA ARG A 336 -24.36 -43.16 -12.10
C ARG A 336 -24.47 -43.31 -13.62
N LEU A 337 -23.39 -43.01 -14.37
CA LEU A 337 -23.38 -43.10 -15.85
C LEU A 337 -22.94 -44.47 -16.39
N THR A 338 -21.96 -45.11 -15.74
CA THR A 338 -21.41 -46.37 -16.27
C THR A 338 -22.23 -47.57 -15.90
N ARG A 339 -22.84 -47.66 -14.70
CA ARG A 339 -23.69 -48.79 -14.32
C ARG A 339 -24.88 -49.03 -15.25
N PRO A 340 -25.65 -47.96 -15.64
CA PRO A 340 -26.72 -48.12 -16.61
C PRO A 340 -26.21 -48.46 -18.01
N MET A 341 -25.06 -47.88 -18.41
CA MET A 341 -24.44 -48.17 -19.71
C MET A 341 -23.89 -49.58 -19.80
N ASP A 342 -23.31 -50.13 -18.71
CA ASP A 342 -22.82 -51.51 -18.65
C ASP A 342 -23.99 -52.49 -18.77
N ALA A 343 -25.11 -52.19 -18.13
CA ALA A 343 -26.34 -52.98 -18.27
C ALA A 343 -26.91 -52.91 -19.68
N LEU A 344 -26.89 -51.70 -20.30
CA LEU A 344 -27.36 -51.53 -21.68
C LEU A 344 -26.39 -52.16 -22.69
N SER A 345 -25.06 -52.02 -22.51
CA SER A 345 -24.05 -52.60 -23.36
C SER A 345 -24.13 -54.13 -23.35
N ASN A 346 -24.27 -54.72 -22.15
CA ASN A 346 -24.44 -56.17 -22.04
C ASN A 346 -25.74 -56.66 -22.68
N ALA A 347 -26.83 -55.87 -22.61
CA ALA A 347 -28.08 -56.19 -23.26
C ALA A 347 -27.97 -56.05 -24.81
N ILE A 348 -27.21 -55.05 -25.26
CA ILE A 348 -26.95 -54.85 -26.70
C ILE A 348 -25.99 -55.93 -27.25
N GLU A 349 -24.92 -56.28 -26.49
CA GLU A 349 -23.99 -57.35 -26.89
C GLU A 349 -24.71 -58.71 -26.97
N LEU A 350 -25.60 -59.00 -26.02
CA LEU A 350 -26.43 -60.21 -26.07
C LEU A 350 -27.39 -60.20 -27.29
N ALA A 351 -27.97 -59.03 -27.57
CA ALA A 351 -28.84 -58.89 -28.76
C ALA A 351 -28.04 -58.98 -30.07
N ALA A 352 -26.83 -58.42 -30.10
CA ALA A 352 -25.94 -58.48 -31.26
C ALA A 352 -25.45 -59.95 -31.56
N HIS A 353 -25.14 -60.70 -30.50
CA HIS A 353 -24.72 -62.13 -30.65
C HIS A 353 -25.82 -63.04 -31.13
N GLU A 354 -27.09 -62.77 -30.86
CA GLU A 354 -28.21 -63.57 -31.36
C GLU A 354 -28.58 -63.17 -32.79
N THR A 355 -28.30 -61.96 -33.19
CA THR A 355 -28.54 -61.45 -34.54
C THR A 355 -27.56 -62.07 -35.55
N ASP A 356 -26.30 -62.29 -35.13
CA ASP A 356 -25.27 -62.96 -35.98
C ASP A 356 -25.55 -64.48 -36.25
N ALA A 357 -26.46 -65.06 -35.45
CA ALA A 357 -26.85 -66.49 -35.60
C ALA A 357 -28.09 -66.68 -36.50
N GLY A 358 -28.52 -65.69 -37.26
CA GLY A 358 -29.59 -65.79 -38.24
C GLY A 358 -30.98 -66.12 -37.67
N ARG A 359 -31.18 -65.84 -36.40
CA ARG A 359 -32.48 -65.96 -35.77
C ARG A 359 -33.20 -64.60 -35.80
N PRO A 360 -34.56 -64.58 -35.90
CA PRO A 360 -35.30 -63.34 -35.87
C PRO A 360 -34.93 -62.58 -34.60
N ALA A 361 -34.59 -61.28 -34.75
CA ALA A 361 -34.19 -60.42 -33.67
C ALA A 361 -35.17 -60.58 -32.50
N PRO A 362 -34.70 -61.03 -31.32
CA PRO A 362 -35.56 -61.07 -30.18
C PRO A 362 -35.99 -59.65 -29.93
N GLU A 363 -37.29 -59.43 -29.76
CA GLU A 363 -37.75 -58.24 -29.08
C GLU A 363 -36.88 -58.08 -27.85
N ILE A 364 -36.25 -56.93 -27.72
CA ILE A 364 -35.40 -56.59 -26.55
C ILE A 364 -36.15 -57.11 -25.32
N PRO A 365 -35.66 -58.24 -24.70
CA PRO A 365 -36.43 -58.84 -23.62
C PRO A 365 -36.58 -57.77 -22.54
N VAL A 366 -37.81 -57.47 -22.24
CA VAL A 366 -38.15 -56.88 -20.96
C VAL A 366 -37.68 -57.93 -19.96
N VAL A 367 -36.49 -57.75 -19.43
CA VAL A 367 -35.93 -58.67 -18.44
C VAL A 367 -36.91 -58.63 -17.28
N ALA A 368 -37.67 -59.74 -17.17
CA ALA A 368 -38.66 -59.88 -16.10
C ALA A 368 -37.91 -59.77 -14.76
N GLY A 369 -38.21 -58.75 -13.99
CA GLY A 369 -37.48 -58.37 -12.76
C GLY A 369 -36.90 -56.94 -12.79
N PHE A 370 -36.85 -56.32 -13.93
CA PHE A 370 -36.37 -54.96 -14.11
C PHE A 370 -37.54 -54.03 -14.50
N HIS A 371 -38.40 -53.77 -13.51
CA HIS A 371 -39.33 -52.64 -13.59
C HIS A 371 -38.61 -51.35 -13.90
N GLU A 372 -37.38 -51.23 -13.39
CA GLU A 372 -36.45 -50.14 -13.64
C GLU A 372 -35.86 -50.12 -15.07
N ALA A 373 -35.71 -51.23 -15.76
CA ALA A 373 -35.25 -51.25 -17.17
C ALA A 373 -36.31 -50.85 -18.15
N GLN A 374 -37.58 -51.19 -17.89
CA GLN A 374 -38.72 -50.66 -18.65
C GLN A 374 -38.90 -49.15 -18.38
N VAL A 375 -38.80 -48.76 -17.10
CA VAL A 375 -38.78 -47.35 -16.69
C VAL A 375 -37.56 -46.66 -17.31
N LEU A 376 -36.39 -47.33 -17.38
CA LEU A 376 -35.16 -46.76 -17.98
C LEU A 376 -35.31 -46.61 -19.52
N SER A 377 -35.88 -47.61 -20.22
CA SER A 377 -36.16 -47.50 -21.66
C SER A 377 -37.24 -46.47 -21.98
N GLN A 378 -38.27 -46.41 -21.16
CA GLN A 378 -39.29 -45.37 -21.24
C GLN A 378 -38.74 -44.02 -20.76
N ALA A 379 -37.96 -44.00 -19.66
CA ALA A 379 -37.29 -42.80 -19.17
C ALA A 379 -36.19 -42.32 -20.15
N LEU A 380 -35.54 -43.24 -20.93
CA LEU A 380 -34.60 -42.81 -21.98
C LEU A 380 -35.32 -42.11 -23.13
N ARG A 381 -36.50 -42.60 -23.55
CA ARG A 381 -37.35 -41.89 -24.53
C ARG A 381 -37.94 -40.61 -23.98
N GLU A 382 -38.38 -40.64 -22.75
CA GLU A 382 -38.84 -39.42 -22.04
C GLU A 382 -37.65 -38.51 -21.70
N LEU A 383 -36.47 -39.08 -21.38
CA LEU A 383 -35.25 -38.32 -21.16
C LEU A 383 -34.80 -37.60 -22.43
N VAL A 384 -34.83 -38.30 -23.61
CA VAL A 384 -34.48 -37.66 -24.90
C VAL A 384 -35.49 -36.55 -25.22
N ARG A 385 -36.80 -36.83 -25.03
CA ARG A 385 -37.86 -35.78 -25.19
C ARG A 385 -37.76 -34.69 -24.13
N SER A 386 -37.49 -35.05 -22.88
CA SER A 386 -37.30 -34.13 -21.77
C SER A 386 -36.02 -33.34 -21.91
N GLU A 387 -34.96 -33.95 -22.44
CA GLU A 387 -33.69 -33.31 -22.71
C GLU A 387 -33.81 -32.31 -23.86
N GLU A 388 -34.59 -32.65 -24.90
CA GLU A 388 -34.87 -31.72 -25.98
C GLU A 388 -35.76 -30.55 -25.51
N ALA A 389 -36.77 -30.84 -24.65
CA ALA A 389 -37.54 -29.82 -23.97
C ALA A 389 -36.73 -29.04 -22.91
N HIS A 390 -35.85 -29.72 -22.19
CA HIS A 390 -34.91 -29.06 -21.25
C HIS A 390 -33.86 -28.22 -21.97
N ARG A 391 -33.38 -28.67 -23.13
CA ARG A 391 -32.47 -27.90 -23.97
C ARG A 391 -33.12 -26.63 -24.50
N GLN A 392 -34.36 -26.75 -24.99
CA GLN A 392 -35.12 -25.56 -25.39
C GLN A 392 -35.47 -24.66 -24.20
N ALA A 393 -35.75 -25.25 -23.04
CA ALA A 393 -35.99 -24.49 -21.80
C ALA A 393 -34.68 -23.86 -21.25
N LEU A 394 -33.53 -24.55 -21.36
CA LEU A 394 -32.22 -24.02 -20.99
C LEU A 394 -31.71 -22.95 -21.97
N GLU A 395 -31.97 -23.11 -23.28
CA GLU A 395 -31.69 -22.06 -24.27
C GLU A 395 -32.54 -20.81 -23.97
N THR A 396 -33.83 -21.01 -23.64
CA THR A 396 -34.70 -19.91 -23.23
C THR A 396 -34.26 -19.31 -21.89
N MET A 397 -33.82 -20.15 -20.95
CA MET A 397 -33.38 -19.73 -19.63
C MET A 397 -31.98 -19.08 -19.67
N ASN A 398 -31.05 -19.57 -20.55
CA ASN A 398 -29.78 -18.91 -20.80
C ASN A 398 -29.97 -17.54 -21.47
N LEU A 399 -30.85 -17.46 -22.47
CA LEU A 399 -31.21 -16.17 -23.07
C LEU A 399 -31.86 -15.23 -22.06
N GLN A 400 -32.68 -15.74 -21.15
CA GLN A 400 -33.23 -14.95 -20.04
C GLN A 400 -32.17 -14.57 -18.99
N LEU A 401 -31.26 -15.49 -18.66
CA LEU A 401 -30.17 -15.23 -17.72
C LEU A 401 -29.18 -14.23 -18.30
N GLU A 402 -28.78 -14.41 -19.57
CA GLU A 402 -27.93 -13.45 -20.29
C GLU A 402 -28.58 -12.06 -20.37
N SER A 403 -29.89 -12.01 -20.66
CA SER A 403 -30.62 -10.74 -20.65
C SER A 403 -30.72 -10.12 -19.25
N THR A 404 -30.90 -10.93 -18.20
CA THR A 404 -30.97 -10.46 -16.81
C THR A 404 -29.59 -10.03 -16.30
N VAL A 405 -28.53 -10.77 -16.64
CA VAL A 405 -27.14 -10.40 -16.32
C VAL A 405 -26.75 -9.13 -17.07
N ALA A 406 -27.12 -9.01 -18.36
CA ALA A 406 -26.88 -7.79 -19.13
C ALA A 406 -27.61 -6.58 -18.53
N LEU A 407 -28.86 -6.74 -18.11
CA LEU A 407 -29.63 -5.68 -17.46
C LEU A 407 -29.05 -5.27 -16.10
N ARG A 408 -28.69 -6.24 -15.26
CA ARG A 408 -28.07 -6.00 -13.95
C ARG A 408 -26.65 -5.43 -14.08
N THR A 409 -25.90 -5.89 -15.09
CA THR A 409 -24.56 -5.34 -15.37
C THR A 409 -24.65 -3.91 -15.89
N ALA A 410 -25.65 -3.62 -16.76
CA ALA A 410 -25.90 -2.26 -17.23
C ALA A 410 -26.36 -1.33 -16.08
N GLU A 411 -27.23 -1.82 -15.17
CA GLU A 411 -27.61 -1.06 -13.96
C GLU A 411 -26.42 -0.80 -13.04
N LEU A 412 -25.60 -1.81 -12.78
CA LEU A 412 -24.40 -1.68 -11.95
C LEU A 412 -23.35 -0.79 -12.61
N GLN A 413 -23.16 -0.90 -13.93
CA GLN A 413 -22.26 -0.02 -14.69
C GLN A 413 -22.77 1.42 -14.69
N ALA A 414 -24.08 1.62 -14.80
CA ALA A 414 -24.66 2.95 -14.71
C ALA A 414 -24.47 3.60 -13.33
N LEU A 415 -24.52 2.79 -12.25
CA LEU A 415 -24.24 3.25 -10.90
C LEU A 415 -22.76 3.57 -10.66
N LEU A 416 -21.84 2.85 -11.32
CA LEU A 416 -20.40 3.06 -11.21
C LEU A 416 -19.90 4.32 -11.95
N LEU A 417 -20.73 4.89 -12.82
CA LEU A 417 -20.38 6.06 -13.62
C LEU A 417 -20.96 7.38 -13.06
N ARG A 418 -21.64 7.31 -11.93
CA ARG A 418 -22.22 8.50 -11.30
C ARG A 418 -21.55 8.81 -9.96
N ASP A 419 -21.46 10.08 -9.64
CA ASP A 419 -21.10 10.56 -8.32
C ASP A 419 -22.27 10.37 -7.36
N VAL A 420 -22.03 9.66 -6.27
CA VAL A 420 -23.07 9.26 -5.30
C VAL A 420 -23.71 10.48 -4.62
N LEU A 421 -22.98 11.58 -4.48
CA LEU A 421 -23.46 12.76 -3.79
C LEU A 421 -24.31 13.65 -4.71
N THR A 422 -23.82 13.95 -5.90
CA THR A 422 -24.43 14.94 -6.82
C THR A 422 -25.27 14.29 -7.92
N GLY A 423 -25.15 12.99 -8.14
CA GLY A 423 -25.81 12.29 -9.24
C GLY A 423 -25.22 12.57 -10.62
N LEU A 424 -24.29 13.51 -10.74
CA LEU A 424 -23.58 13.80 -11.97
C LEU A 424 -22.69 12.62 -12.39
N PRO A 425 -22.29 12.54 -13.65
CA PRO A 425 -21.16 11.73 -14.08
C PRO A 425 -19.97 11.92 -13.15
N ASN A 426 -19.38 10.83 -12.71
CA ASN A 426 -18.15 10.89 -11.90
C ASN A 426 -16.91 11.03 -12.79
N ARG A 427 -15.74 11.08 -12.17
CA ARG A 427 -14.46 11.17 -12.88
C ARG A 427 -14.29 10.10 -13.95
N ARG A 428 -14.71 8.86 -13.65
CA ARG A 428 -14.59 7.75 -14.59
C ARG A 428 -15.46 7.97 -15.82
N ALA A 429 -16.73 8.33 -15.61
CA ALA A 429 -17.64 8.65 -16.70
C ALA A 429 -17.15 9.82 -17.55
N LEU A 430 -16.57 10.84 -16.92
CA LEU A 430 -15.96 11.95 -17.64
C LEU A 430 -14.81 11.49 -18.55
N MET A 431 -13.90 10.65 -18.01
CA MET A 431 -12.74 10.16 -18.77
C MET A 431 -13.16 9.25 -19.93
N GLU A 432 -14.30 8.56 -19.81
CA GLU A 432 -14.89 7.77 -20.90
C GLU A 432 -15.57 8.67 -21.95
N THR A 433 -16.13 9.82 -21.54
CA THR A 433 -16.87 10.74 -22.43
C THR A 433 -15.96 11.70 -23.18
N LEU A 434 -14.82 12.07 -22.61
CA LEU A 434 -13.90 13.05 -23.19
C LEU A 434 -13.37 12.66 -24.59
N PRO A 435 -12.91 11.41 -24.81
CA PRO A 435 -12.47 10.98 -26.14
C PRO A 435 -13.58 11.12 -27.19
N ASP A 436 -14.80 10.73 -26.80
CA ASP A 436 -15.96 10.81 -27.68
C ASP A 436 -16.31 12.26 -28.05
N ALA A 437 -16.18 13.18 -27.11
CA ALA A 437 -16.42 14.61 -27.36
C ALA A 437 -15.38 15.18 -28.33
N MET A 438 -14.11 14.81 -28.17
CA MET A 438 -13.03 15.19 -29.10
C MET A 438 -13.26 14.63 -30.51
N GLU A 439 -13.67 13.36 -30.60
CA GLU A 439 -13.99 12.71 -31.86
C GLU A 439 -15.22 13.33 -32.53
N ARG A 440 -16.26 13.67 -31.74
CA ARG A 440 -17.42 14.42 -32.26
C ARG A 440 -17.04 15.81 -32.74
N SER A 441 -16.13 16.51 -32.06
CA SER A 441 -15.58 17.78 -32.48
C SER A 441 -14.86 17.66 -33.83
N ALA A 442 -14.00 16.66 -34.00
CA ALA A 442 -13.29 16.39 -35.23
C ALA A 442 -14.26 16.08 -36.40
N ARG A 443 -15.29 15.23 -36.14
CA ARG A 443 -16.28 14.85 -37.16
C ARG A 443 -17.21 16.01 -37.58
N SER A 444 -17.64 16.82 -36.62
CA SER A 444 -18.55 17.95 -36.89
C SER A 444 -17.83 19.18 -37.41
N ASN A 445 -16.51 19.17 -37.38
CA ASN A 445 -15.65 20.34 -37.67
C ASN A 445 -16.03 21.58 -36.83
N LYS A 446 -16.49 21.36 -35.61
CA LYS A 446 -16.85 22.40 -34.66
C LYS A 446 -15.99 22.26 -33.38
N PRO A 447 -15.55 23.40 -32.82
CA PRO A 447 -14.78 23.35 -31.59
C PRO A 447 -15.63 22.85 -30.42
N CYS A 448 -14.98 22.26 -29.43
CA CYS A 448 -15.53 22.02 -28.13
C CYS A 448 -14.66 22.69 -27.04
N ALA A 449 -15.19 22.84 -25.85
CA ALA A 449 -14.47 23.44 -24.74
C ALA A 449 -14.64 22.60 -23.49
N LEU A 450 -13.61 22.56 -22.69
CA LEU A 450 -13.62 22.01 -21.37
C LEU A 450 -13.53 23.13 -20.34
N LEU A 451 -14.51 23.20 -19.47
CA LEU A 451 -14.53 24.08 -18.33
C LEU A 451 -14.16 23.28 -17.09
N PHE A 452 -13.12 23.69 -16.41
CA PHE A 452 -12.76 23.17 -15.10
C PHE A 452 -13.21 24.15 -14.03
N LEU A 453 -14.00 23.71 -13.09
CA LEU A 453 -14.61 24.55 -12.08
C LEU A 453 -14.19 24.07 -10.70
N ASP A 454 -13.86 25.00 -9.84
CA ASP A 454 -13.58 24.77 -8.42
C ASP A 454 -14.39 25.77 -7.58
N MET A 455 -15.05 25.25 -6.57
CA MET A 455 -15.88 26.08 -5.69
C MET A 455 -15.01 26.86 -4.71
N ASP A 456 -15.05 28.16 -4.80
CA ASP A 456 -14.22 29.05 -3.99
C ASP A 456 -14.61 29.03 -2.51
N GLY A 457 -13.69 28.59 -1.67
CA GLY A 457 -13.87 28.64 -0.22
C GLY A 457 -14.69 27.49 0.36
N PHE A 458 -14.94 26.43 -0.38
CA PHE A 458 -15.72 25.27 0.07
C PHE A 458 -15.24 24.70 1.41
N LYS A 459 -13.91 24.64 1.61
CA LYS A 459 -13.33 24.21 2.88
C LYS A 459 -13.78 25.09 4.06
N ALA A 460 -13.80 26.40 3.88
CA ALA A 460 -14.23 27.31 4.95
C ALA A 460 -15.72 27.13 5.27
N ILE A 461 -16.53 26.77 4.30
CA ILE A 461 -17.96 26.46 4.49
C ILE A 461 -18.10 25.16 5.27
N ASN A 462 -17.36 24.11 4.91
CA ASN A 462 -17.32 22.88 5.68
C ASN A 462 -16.86 23.12 7.13
N ASP A 463 -15.84 23.94 7.31
CA ASP A 463 -15.30 24.26 8.63
C ASP A 463 -16.29 25.09 9.47
N THR A 464 -17.16 25.90 8.82
CA THR A 464 -18.11 26.78 9.49
C THR A 464 -19.49 26.15 9.71
N HIS A 465 -19.99 25.40 8.71
CA HIS A 465 -21.35 24.88 8.68
C HIS A 465 -21.42 23.36 8.81
N GLY A 466 -20.28 22.66 8.80
CA GLY A 466 -20.19 21.21 8.85
C GLY A 466 -20.30 20.52 7.50
N HIS A 467 -19.85 19.27 7.44
CA HIS A 467 -19.78 18.50 6.20
C HIS A 467 -21.17 18.20 5.58
N GLU A 468 -22.20 18.02 6.40
CA GLU A 468 -23.56 17.77 5.86
C GLU A 468 -24.09 18.95 5.04
N GLU A 469 -23.83 20.17 5.50
CA GLU A 469 -24.21 21.38 4.76
C GLU A 469 -23.31 21.58 3.52
N GLY A 470 -22.04 21.22 3.64
CA GLY A 470 -21.15 21.20 2.47
C GLY A 470 -21.58 20.19 1.41
N ASP A 471 -22.04 19.02 1.83
CA ASP A 471 -22.58 18.02 0.92
C ASP A 471 -23.86 18.51 0.23
N GLU A 472 -24.74 19.18 0.97
CA GLU A 472 -25.95 19.79 0.41
C GLU A 472 -25.61 20.92 -0.58
N LEU A 473 -24.61 21.74 -0.24
CA LEU A 473 -24.08 22.76 -1.13
C LEU A 473 -23.55 22.15 -2.43
N LEU A 474 -22.80 21.04 -2.33
CA LEU A 474 -22.29 20.33 -3.51
C LEU A 474 -23.40 19.75 -4.37
N ARG A 475 -24.48 19.23 -3.79
CA ARG A 475 -25.66 18.77 -4.54
C ARG A 475 -26.33 19.90 -5.30
N GLN A 476 -26.58 21.01 -4.62
CA GLN A 476 -27.19 22.19 -5.26
C GLN A 476 -26.28 22.81 -6.32
N PHE A 477 -24.97 22.85 -6.06
CA PHE A 477 -24.00 23.33 -7.03
C PHE A 477 -23.94 22.44 -8.28
N GLY A 478 -23.89 21.13 -8.10
CA GLY A 478 -23.96 20.16 -9.19
C GLY A 478 -25.27 20.25 -9.98
N SER A 479 -26.41 20.44 -9.30
CA SER A 479 -27.71 20.64 -9.96
C SER A 479 -27.72 21.90 -10.81
N ARG A 480 -27.22 23.02 -10.32
CA ARG A 480 -27.10 24.27 -11.08
C ARG A 480 -26.21 24.13 -12.30
N ILE A 481 -25.12 23.39 -12.19
CA ILE A 481 -24.28 23.09 -13.36
C ILE A 481 -25.08 22.29 -14.38
N ALA A 482 -25.76 21.22 -13.94
CA ALA A 482 -26.56 20.37 -14.82
C ALA A 482 -27.68 21.12 -15.52
N GLU A 483 -28.37 22.02 -14.83
CA GLU A 483 -29.44 22.84 -15.37
C GLU A 483 -28.95 23.92 -16.33
N ALA A 484 -27.73 24.41 -16.10
CA ALA A 484 -27.13 25.45 -16.95
C ALA A 484 -26.56 24.90 -18.25
N VAL A 485 -26.29 23.59 -18.39
CA VAL A 485 -25.73 22.99 -19.60
C VAL A 485 -26.81 22.35 -20.48
N ARG A 486 -26.53 22.19 -21.75
CA ARG A 486 -27.45 21.56 -22.71
C ARG A 486 -27.35 20.04 -22.60
N ARG A 487 -28.34 19.32 -23.11
CA ARG A 487 -28.30 17.84 -23.19
C ARG A 487 -27.11 17.28 -24.00
N THR A 488 -26.55 18.09 -24.88
CA THR A 488 -25.36 17.76 -25.68
C THR A 488 -24.08 17.98 -24.90
N ASP A 489 -24.12 18.75 -23.84
CA ASP A 489 -22.97 19.05 -23.01
C ASP A 489 -22.90 18.02 -21.88
N THR A 490 -21.72 17.79 -21.37
CA THR A 490 -21.52 16.87 -20.26
C THR A 490 -21.03 17.64 -19.04
N ALA A 491 -21.74 17.48 -17.93
CA ALA A 491 -21.30 17.97 -16.63
C ALA A 491 -20.89 16.78 -15.76
N ALA A 492 -19.76 16.85 -15.08
CA ALA A 492 -19.24 15.81 -14.22
C ALA A 492 -18.63 16.40 -12.94
N ARG A 493 -18.61 15.61 -11.89
CA ARG A 493 -17.86 15.91 -10.66
C ARG A 493 -16.62 15.04 -10.58
N LEU A 494 -15.44 15.66 -10.43
CA LEU A 494 -14.17 14.94 -10.38
C LEU A 494 -13.86 14.42 -8.99
N ALA A 495 -13.86 15.28 -8.02
CA ALA A 495 -13.64 14.99 -6.60
C ALA A 495 -13.88 16.27 -5.78
N GLY A 496 -14.26 16.12 -4.51
CA GLY A 496 -14.37 17.27 -3.62
C GLY A 496 -15.30 18.36 -4.17
N ASP A 497 -14.76 19.54 -4.37
CA ASP A 497 -15.40 20.75 -4.91
C ASP A 497 -15.10 21.02 -6.39
N GLU A 498 -14.50 20.05 -7.08
CA GLU A 498 -14.10 20.16 -8.49
C GLU A 498 -15.15 19.57 -9.43
N PHE A 499 -15.55 20.34 -10.39
CA PHE A 499 -16.49 19.96 -11.43
C PHE A 499 -15.89 20.24 -12.82
N VAL A 500 -16.34 19.48 -13.79
CA VAL A 500 -15.94 19.68 -15.19
C VAL A 500 -17.17 19.70 -16.07
N VAL A 501 -17.16 20.62 -17.02
CA VAL A 501 -18.19 20.72 -18.06
C VAL A 501 -17.52 20.63 -19.43
N ILE A 502 -18.05 19.77 -20.28
CA ILE A 502 -17.66 19.69 -21.70
C ILE A 502 -18.76 20.39 -22.50
N LEU A 503 -18.43 21.46 -23.19
CA LEU A 503 -19.30 22.14 -24.12
C LEU A 503 -19.01 21.65 -25.53
N GLU A 504 -20.01 21.12 -26.19
CA GLU A 504 -19.87 20.56 -27.53
C GLU A 504 -20.54 21.44 -28.59
N ASN A 505 -20.09 21.28 -29.83
CA ASN A 505 -20.68 21.95 -31.01
C ASN A 505 -20.74 23.50 -30.89
N LEU A 506 -19.69 24.12 -30.41
CA LEU A 506 -19.63 25.57 -30.32
C LEU A 506 -19.71 26.21 -31.73
N ALA A 507 -20.49 27.26 -31.85
CA ALA A 507 -20.61 27.99 -33.13
C ALA A 507 -19.43 28.96 -33.33
N HIS A 508 -19.01 29.60 -32.23
CA HIS A 508 -17.88 30.54 -32.21
C HIS A 508 -16.98 30.22 -31.01
N LEU A 509 -15.70 30.56 -31.11
CA LEU A 509 -14.74 30.32 -30.02
C LEU A 509 -15.09 31.09 -28.74
N GLY A 510 -15.69 32.27 -28.88
CA GLY A 510 -16.17 33.09 -27.75
C GLY A 510 -17.33 32.48 -26.98
N ASP A 511 -18.11 31.58 -27.59
CA ASP A 511 -19.29 30.97 -26.95
C ASP A 511 -18.89 30.19 -25.69
N ALA A 512 -17.67 29.67 -25.64
CA ALA A 512 -17.18 28.96 -24.45
C ALA A 512 -16.98 29.90 -23.25
N GLU A 513 -16.43 31.08 -23.50
CA GLU A 513 -16.24 32.10 -22.48
C GLU A 513 -17.58 32.66 -22.02
N ASP A 514 -18.47 33.01 -22.96
CA ASP A 514 -19.81 33.51 -22.67
C ASP A 514 -20.60 32.49 -21.83
N LYS A 515 -20.49 31.20 -22.18
CA LYS A 515 -21.14 30.13 -21.43
C LYS A 515 -20.52 29.96 -20.05
N ALA A 516 -19.20 30.04 -19.93
CA ALA A 516 -18.52 29.99 -18.64
C ALA A 516 -18.88 31.16 -17.74
N GLN A 517 -19.02 32.39 -18.30
CA GLN A 517 -19.48 33.56 -17.56
C GLN A 517 -20.95 33.43 -17.14
N SER A 518 -21.80 32.93 -18.02
CA SER A 518 -23.22 32.67 -17.71
C SER A 518 -23.36 31.61 -16.60
N LEU A 519 -22.55 30.54 -16.70
CA LEU A 519 -22.51 29.48 -15.68
C LEU A 519 -22.03 30.06 -14.36
N LEU A 520 -20.95 30.84 -14.35
CA LEU A 520 -20.44 31.47 -13.14
C LEU A 520 -21.49 32.41 -12.51
N ALA A 521 -22.23 33.15 -13.31
CA ALA A 521 -23.31 34.01 -12.83
C ALA A 521 -24.44 33.20 -12.15
N SER A 522 -24.77 32.05 -12.70
CA SER A 522 -25.74 31.11 -12.07
C SER A 522 -25.19 30.54 -10.77
N LEU A 523 -23.93 30.15 -10.73
CA LEU A 523 -23.31 29.57 -9.56
C LEU A 523 -23.13 30.57 -8.40
N ARG A 524 -23.07 31.86 -8.69
CA ARG A 524 -23.00 32.95 -7.68
C ARG A 524 -24.33 33.17 -6.92
N GLN A 525 -25.44 32.66 -7.43
CA GLN A 525 -26.72 32.86 -6.76
C GLN A 525 -26.69 32.17 -5.39
N PRO A 526 -27.36 32.76 -4.38
CA PRO A 526 -27.37 32.20 -3.04
C PRO A 526 -27.86 30.75 -3.02
N TYR A 527 -27.28 29.94 -2.15
CA TYR A 527 -27.64 28.54 -1.90
C TYR A 527 -28.39 28.47 -0.58
N ALA A 528 -29.59 27.87 -0.60
CA ALA A 528 -30.37 27.65 0.61
C ALA A 528 -29.87 26.39 1.31
N LEU A 529 -29.28 26.53 2.46
CA LEU A 529 -28.87 25.45 3.34
C LEU A 529 -29.76 25.44 4.58
N LYS A 530 -29.75 24.37 5.37
CA LYS A 530 -30.59 24.25 6.57
C LYS A 530 -30.36 25.38 7.59
N ASN A 531 -29.11 25.82 7.72
CA ASN A 531 -28.69 26.81 8.71
C ASN A 531 -28.57 28.23 8.14
N GLY A 532 -29.10 28.50 6.97
CA GLY A 532 -29.06 29.82 6.35
C GLY A 532 -28.76 29.79 4.88
N THR A 533 -28.54 30.99 4.33
CA THR A 533 -28.21 31.14 2.91
C THR A 533 -26.73 31.44 2.77
N VAL A 534 -26.05 30.69 1.90
CA VAL A 534 -24.61 30.86 1.63
C VAL A 534 -24.42 31.28 0.18
N SER A 535 -23.53 32.22 -0.06
CA SER A 535 -23.11 32.57 -1.40
C SER A 535 -21.67 32.10 -1.63
N VAL A 536 -21.45 31.37 -2.67
CA VAL A 536 -20.12 30.88 -3.06
C VAL A 536 -19.78 31.36 -4.45
N GLY A 537 -18.50 31.65 -4.66
CA GLY A 537 -17.95 31.85 -6.00
C GLY A 537 -17.45 30.53 -6.61
N ALA A 538 -17.09 30.60 -7.84
CA ALA A 538 -16.35 29.54 -8.49
C ALA A 538 -15.21 30.11 -9.32
N SER A 539 -14.09 29.43 -9.32
CA SER A 539 -13.00 29.70 -10.25
C SER A 539 -13.14 28.77 -11.45
N VAL A 540 -13.24 29.33 -12.63
CA VAL A 540 -13.51 28.57 -13.86
C VAL A 540 -12.37 28.73 -14.82
N GLY A 541 -11.77 27.63 -15.24
CA GLY A 541 -10.78 27.59 -16.31
C GLY A 541 -11.39 27.01 -17.58
N VAL A 542 -11.20 27.67 -18.69
CA VAL A 542 -11.73 27.28 -20.00
C VAL A 542 -10.59 26.90 -20.94
N ALA A 543 -10.63 25.69 -21.46
CA ALA A 543 -9.70 25.21 -22.46
C ALA A 543 -10.45 24.78 -23.72
N LEU A 544 -10.13 25.43 -24.84
CA LEU A 544 -10.67 25.06 -26.14
C LEU A 544 -9.94 23.86 -26.74
N HIS A 545 -10.68 23.02 -27.43
CA HIS A 545 -10.17 21.97 -28.31
C HIS A 545 -10.72 22.22 -29.71
N LEU A 546 -9.83 22.45 -30.66
CA LEU A 546 -10.18 22.73 -32.04
C LEU A 546 -10.20 21.43 -32.86
N PRO A 547 -11.03 21.37 -33.90
CA PRO A 547 -10.97 20.26 -34.84
C PRO A 547 -9.56 20.16 -35.45
N GLY A 548 -8.95 18.99 -35.33
CA GLY A 548 -7.57 18.74 -35.81
C GLY A 548 -6.46 19.03 -34.79
N ASP A 549 -6.79 19.42 -33.56
CA ASP A 549 -5.82 19.41 -32.46
C ASP A 549 -5.39 17.97 -32.16
N ALA A 550 -4.14 17.78 -31.72
CA ALA A 550 -3.68 16.49 -31.30
C ALA A 550 -4.55 15.98 -30.13
N ALA A 551 -4.97 14.74 -30.24
CA ALA A 551 -5.86 14.09 -29.24
C ALA A 551 -5.09 13.74 -27.97
N ASP A 552 -4.69 14.74 -27.19
CA ASP A 552 -4.14 14.58 -25.85
C ASP A 552 -5.17 15.05 -24.82
N LEU A 553 -5.86 14.06 -24.29
CA LEU A 553 -6.93 14.21 -23.31
C LEU A 553 -6.41 14.78 -21.99
N GLU A 554 -5.26 14.27 -21.52
CA GLU A 554 -4.67 14.74 -20.27
C GLU A 554 -4.18 16.18 -20.38
N ALA A 555 -3.57 16.51 -21.51
CA ALA A 555 -3.15 17.89 -21.78
C ALA A 555 -4.34 18.85 -21.91
N TRP A 556 -5.48 18.41 -22.47
CA TRP A 556 -6.67 19.25 -22.55
C TRP A 556 -7.25 19.54 -21.18
N LEU A 557 -7.38 18.49 -20.35
CA LEU A 557 -7.83 18.62 -18.96
C LEU A 557 -6.87 19.51 -18.14
N ALA A 558 -5.57 19.27 -18.27
CA ALA A 558 -4.54 20.05 -17.56
C ALA A 558 -4.55 21.54 -17.96
N ARG A 559 -4.80 21.86 -19.21
CA ARG A 559 -4.93 23.26 -19.68
C ARG A 559 -6.12 23.97 -19.02
N ALA A 560 -7.25 23.27 -18.90
CA ALA A 560 -8.43 23.84 -18.25
C ALA A 560 -8.20 24.01 -16.74
N ASP A 561 -7.59 23.03 -16.10
CA ASP A 561 -7.19 23.11 -14.68
C ASP A 561 -6.20 24.26 -14.43
N GLN A 562 -5.16 24.37 -15.26
CA GLN A 562 -4.21 25.49 -15.18
C GLN A 562 -4.89 26.85 -15.32
N ALA A 563 -5.86 26.98 -16.25
CA ALA A 563 -6.64 28.20 -16.41
C ALA A 563 -7.52 28.47 -15.17
N MET A 564 -8.16 27.44 -14.62
CA MET A 564 -8.91 27.53 -13.37
C MET A 564 -8.02 28.03 -12.23
N TYR A 565 -6.80 27.49 -12.12
CA TYR A 565 -5.83 27.93 -11.13
C TYR A 565 -5.43 29.41 -11.32
N VAL A 566 -5.33 29.89 -12.56
CA VAL A 566 -5.11 31.34 -12.85
C VAL A 566 -6.30 32.16 -12.37
N ALA A 567 -7.54 31.72 -12.62
CA ALA A 567 -8.73 32.38 -12.11
C ALA A 567 -8.73 32.45 -10.58
N LYS A 568 -8.35 31.34 -9.94
CA LYS A 568 -8.27 31.20 -8.47
C LYS A 568 -7.23 32.14 -7.85
N ARG A 569 -6.07 32.31 -8.51
CA ARG A 569 -5.01 33.25 -8.08
C ARG A 569 -5.31 34.70 -8.42
N GLY A 570 -6.08 34.96 -9.47
CA GLY A 570 -6.44 36.30 -9.92
C GLY A 570 -7.50 37.01 -9.08
N GLY A 571 -7.94 36.41 -7.98
CA GLY A 571 -8.94 37.00 -7.08
C GLY A 571 -10.16 36.12 -6.87
N LYS A 572 -10.16 34.91 -7.42
CA LYS A 572 -11.27 33.95 -7.35
C LYS A 572 -12.54 34.46 -8.06
N ASN A 573 -13.59 33.64 -8.08
CA ASN A 573 -14.89 34.01 -8.61
C ASN A 573 -14.79 34.64 -10.00
N ALA A 574 -14.03 34.03 -10.88
CA ALA A 574 -13.66 34.52 -12.18
C ALA A 574 -13.54 33.38 -13.21
N VAL A 575 -13.58 33.74 -14.46
CA VAL A 575 -13.29 32.86 -15.60
C VAL A 575 -11.92 33.22 -16.14
N ALA A 576 -11.09 32.23 -16.43
CA ALA A 576 -9.84 32.40 -17.14
C ALA A 576 -9.78 31.44 -18.34
N LEU A 577 -9.24 31.92 -19.43
CA LEU A 577 -9.03 31.12 -20.64
C LEU A 577 -7.61 30.56 -20.65
N ALA A 578 -7.52 29.27 -20.96
CA ALA A 578 -6.22 28.67 -21.25
C ALA A 578 -5.61 29.27 -22.52
N PRO A 579 -4.31 29.57 -22.53
CA PRO A 579 -3.62 29.95 -23.74
C PRO A 579 -3.85 28.89 -24.84
N GLN A 580 -4.20 29.33 -26.03
CA GLN A 580 -4.29 28.42 -27.18
C GLN A 580 -2.90 27.84 -27.45
N ALA A 581 -2.83 26.52 -27.62
CA ALA A 581 -1.60 25.88 -28.06
C ALA A 581 -1.20 26.48 -29.41
N GLN A 582 0.01 27.01 -29.49
CA GLN A 582 0.53 27.51 -30.76
C GLN A 582 0.53 26.37 -31.78
N ARG A 583 -0.24 26.49 -32.83
CA ARG A 583 -0.15 25.59 -33.98
C ARG A 583 1.27 25.70 -34.54
N THR A 584 2.10 24.73 -34.30
CA THR A 584 3.30 24.53 -35.09
C THR A 584 2.82 24.06 -36.45
N VAL A 585 2.65 25.00 -37.36
CA VAL A 585 2.46 24.71 -38.78
C VAL A 585 3.76 24.07 -39.22
N ALA A 586 3.77 22.74 -39.31
CA ALA A 586 4.81 22.04 -40.06
C ALA A 586 4.62 22.42 -41.53
N ALA A 587 5.62 23.09 -42.03
CA ALA A 587 5.74 23.45 -43.45
C ALA A 587 6.00 22.22 -44.32
#